data_3fa4049b6ae86c17c3840c92525afd95
#
_entry.id   3fa4049b6ae86c17c3840c92525afd95
#
_cell.length_a   1.000
_cell.length_b   1.000
_cell.length_c   1.000
_cell.angle_alpha   90.00
_cell.angle_beta   90.00
_cell.angle_gamma   90.00
#
_symmetry.space_group_name_H-M   'P 1'
#
loop_
_entity.id
_entity.type
_entity.pdbx_description
1 polymer ?
#
loop_
_entity_poly.entity_id
_entity_poly.type
_entity_poly.pdbx_seq_one_letter_code
_entity_poly.pdbx_strand_id
1 'polypeptide(L)'
;MEGKNIKVLYIDDEQDNLTSFKATFRRSFSIVTADSAEVATKILEEETVHVILSDQRMPKTTGIEFFEQIQMAHPDPIRILITGYTDINAVIDAINRGQVYKYLTKPWNEEDVKIYVEKAYEVYRLRKENIELTDKLIDVNKKLEFLARQNLLS
;
A
#
# COMPACT_ATOMS: atom_id res chain seq x y z
N MET A 1 19.50 4.41 3.80
CA MET A 1 19.07 5.69 3.26
C MET A 1 17.90 5.58 2.28
N GLU A 2 17.85 4.52 1.52
CA GLU A 2 16.71 4.26 0.63
C GLU A 2 15.40 4.11 1.40
N GLY A 3 15.44 3.53 2.61
CA GLY A 3 14.26 3.34 3.43
C GLY A 3 13.58 4.62 3.89
N LYS A 4 14.30 5.74 4.04
CA LYS A 4 13.70 7.01 4.48
C LYS A 4 12.76 7.62 3.44
N ASN A 5 12.87 7.19 2.19
CA ASN A 5 11.99 7.65 1.11
C ASN A 5 10.69 6.85 1.04
N ILE A 6 10.59 5.77 1.82
CA ILE A 6 9.37 4.97 1.88
C ILE A 6 8.38 5.64 2.83
N LYS A 7 7.25 6.07 2.28
CA LYS A 7 6.20 6.68 3.09
C LYS A 7 5.18 5.62 3.52
N VAL A 8 5.06 5.46 4.82
CA VAL A 8 4.20 4.46 5.46
C VAL A 8 3.09 5.17 6.21
N LEU A 9 1.86 4.77 5.95
CA LEU A 9 0.69 5.18 6.72
C LEU A 9 0.33 4.04 7.67
N TYR A 10 0.31 4.31 8.96
CA TYR A 10 -0.07 3.34 9.98
C TYR A 10 -1.38 3.77 10.64
N ILE A 11 -2.35 2.86 10.66
CA ILE A 11 -3.69 3.11 11.17
C ILE A 11 -3.98 2.20 12.35
N ASP A 12 -4.32 2.79 13.48
CA ASP A 12 -4.67 2.09 14.71
C ASP A 12 -5.50 3.03 15.58
N ASP A 13 -6.55 2.55 16.19
CA ASP A 13 -7.41 3.36 17.04
C ASP A 13 -6.80 3.67 18.40
N GLU A 14 -5.77 2.96 18.81
CA GLU A 14 -5.07 3.21 20.07
C GLU A 14 -3.89 4.17 19.88
N GLN A 15 -3.97 5.33 20.55
CA GLN A 15 -2.95 6.37 20.43
C GLN A 15 -1.56 5.87 20.85
N ASP A 16 -1.49 5.02 21.88
CA ASP A 16 -0.23 4.46 22.36
C ASP A 16 0.46 3.63 21.28
N ASN A 17 -0.31 2.87 20.50
CA ASN A 17 0.22 2.08 19.40
C ASN A 17 0.76 2.97 18.28
N LEU A 18 0.06 4.05 17.97
CA LEU A 18 0.51 5.01 16.96
C LEU A 18 1.84 5.66 17.37
N THR A 19 1.92 6.09 18.62
CA THR A 19 3.12 6.73 19.16
C THR A 19 4.31 5.78 19.16
N SER A 20 4.10 4.54 19.64
CA SER A 20 5.13 3.50 19.67
C SER A 20 5.63 3.16 18.28
N PHE A 21 4.73 2.97 17.34
CA PHE A 21 5.09 2.61 15.96
C PHE A 21 5.95 3.71 15.33
N LYS A 22 5.51 4.95 15.44
CA LYS A 22 6.26 6.08 14.90
C LYS A 22 7.64 6.21 15.54
N ALA A 23 7.73 6.06 16.86
CA ALA A 23 9.00 6.13 17.57
C ALA A 23 9.96 5.02 17.12
N THR A 24 9.43 3.82 16.90
CA THR A 24 10.24 2.66 16.51
C THR A 24 10.79 2.81 15.09
N PHE A 25 9.99 3.30 14.15
CA PHE A 25 10.32 3.25 12.73
C PHE A 25 10.67 4.60 12.09
N ARG A 26 10.63 5.70 12.82
CA ARG A 26 10.87 7.04 12.27
C ARG A 26 12.23 7.22 11.59
N ARG A 27 13.22 6.42 11.98
CA ARG A 27 14.56 6.47 11.38
C ARG A 27 14.66 5.63 10.12
N SER A 28 13.76 4.66 9.97
CA SER A 28 13.77 3.74 8.84
C SER A 28 12.87 4.20 7.71
N PHE A 29 11.74 4.83 8.06
CA PHE A 29 10.71 5.22 7.09
C PHE A 29 10.15 6.60 7.43
N SER A 30 9.49 7.22 6.45
CA SER A 30 8.67 8.39 6.69
C SER A 30 7.30 7.93 7.15
N ILE A 31 6.98 8.12 8.44
CA ILE A 31 5.77 7.58 9.05
C ILE A 31 4.70 8.66 9.19
N VAL A 32 3.49 8.37 8.72
CA VAL A 32 2.28 9.14 8.98
C VAL A 32 1.31 8.22 9.70
N THR A 33 0.64 8.71 10.72
CA THR A 33 -0.30 7.92 11.51
C THR A 33 -1.71 8.44 11.39
N ALA A 34 -2.68 7.55 11.53
CA ALA A 34 -4.10 7.89 11.56
C ALA A 34 -4.79 7.05 12.63
N ASP A 35 -5.69 7.67 13.37
CA ASP A 35 -6.43 6.97 14.42
C ASP A 35 -7.78 6.41 13.93
N SER A 36 -8.12 6.65 12.69
CA SER A 36 -9.37 6.19 12.09
C SER A 36 -9.26 6.07 10.58
N ALA A 37 -10.19 5.33 9.98
CA ALA A 37 -10.29 5.21 8.54
C ALA A 37 -10.54 6.56 7.86
N GLU A 38 -11.31 7.43 8.52
CA GLU A 38 -11.62 8.77 7.99
C GLU A 38 -10.38 9.64 7.88
N VAL A 39 -9.55 9.68 8.93
CA VAL A 39 -8.29 10.41 8.92
C VAL A 39 -7.34 9.83 7.89
N ALA A 40 -7.26 8.51 7.82
CA ALA A 40 -6.41 7.82 6.85
C ALA A 40 -6.80 8.16 5.41
N THR A 41 -8.09 8.21 5.11
CA THR A 41 -8.59 8.56 3.78
C THR A 41 -8.17 9.98 3.39
N LYS A 42 -8.27 10.92 4.32
CA LYS A 42 -7.83 12.30 4.08
C LYS A 42 -6.34 12.39 3.78
N ILE A 43 -5.54 11.63 4.51
CA ILE A 43 -4.10 11.57 4.27
C ILE A 43 -3.81 11.05 2.86
N LEU A 44 -4.51 10.00 2.43
CA LEU A 44 -4.35 9.44 1.10
C LEU A 44 -4.73 10.42 -0.01
N GLU A 45 -5.69 11.30 0.25
CA GLU A 45 -6.09 12.34 -0.70
C GLU A 45 -5.04 13.45 -0.83
N GLU A 46 -4.30 13.72 0.23
CA GLU A 46 -3.35 14.85 0.29
C GLU A 46 -1.91 14.45 0.01
N GLU A 47 -1.52 13.23 0.30
CA GLU A 47 -0.14 12.77 0.24
C GLU A 47 0.00 11.46 -0.52
N THR A 48 1.15 11.28 -1.17
CA THR A 48 1.51 10.00 -1.78
C THR A 48 2.01 9.06 -0.70
N VAL A 49 1.35 7.94 -0.53
CA VAL A 49 1.71 6.89 0.42
C VAL A 49 2.08 5.62 -0.35
N HIS A 50 3.18 5.00 0.03
CA HIS A 50 3.65 3.78 -0.64
C HIS A 50 3.10 2.51 -0.01
N VAL A 51 3.05 2.47 1.32
CA VAL A 51 2.64 1.29 2.08
C VAL A 51 1.67 1.70 3.17
N ILE A 52 0.58 0.96 3.31
CA ILE A 52 -0.39 1.17 4.38
C ILE A 52 -0.35 -0.04 5.31
N LEU A 53 -0.15 0.20 6.60
CA LEU A 53 -0.35 -0.81 7.64
C LEU A 53 -1.57 -0.44 8.45
N SER A 54 -2.52 -1.34 8.59
CA SER A 54 -3.74 -1.09 9.34
C SER A 54 -3.99 -2.22 10.34
N ASP A 55 -4.36 -1.83 11.56
CA ASP A 55 -4.92 -2.77 12.51
C ASP A 55 -6.25 -3.28 11.98
N GLN A 56 -6.55 -4.56 12.21
CA GLN A 56 -7.81 -5.16 11.76
C GLN A 56 -8.97 -4.71 12.65
N ARG A 57 -8.80 -4.72 13.95
CA ARG A 57 -9.88 -4.39 14.88
C ARG A 57 -9.89 -2.93 15.24
N MET A 58 -10.81 -2.18 14.63
CA MET A 58 -11.07 -0.78 14.93
C MET A 58 -12.58 -0.62 15.15
N PRO A 59 -13.01 0.36 15.99
CA PRO A 59 -14.41 0.42 16.42
C PRO A 59 -15.45 0.57 15.32
N LYS A 60 -15.20 1.40 14.33
CA LYS A 60 -16.20 1.72 13.29
C LYS A 60 -16.01 0.92 12.01
N THR A 61 -14.76 0.65 11.64
CA THR A 61 -14.41 0.05 10.37
C THR A 61 -13.21 -0.85 10.60
N THR A 62 -13.28 -2.10 10.14
CA THR A 62 -12.13 -3.00 10.22
C THR A 62 -11.08 -2.59 9.18
N GLY A 63 -9.84 -3.08 9.36
CA GLY A 63 -8.78 -2.83 8.39
C GLY A 63 -9.14 -3.35 7.00
N ILE A 64 -9.73 -4.53 6.92
CA ILE A 64 -10.17 -5.12 5.64
C ILE A 64 -11.24 -4.25 4.99
N GLU A 65 -12.23 -3.81 5.75
CA GLU A 65 -13.29 -2.91 5.23
C GLU A 65 -12.70 -1.60 4.72
N PHE A 66 -11.76 -1.03 5.46
CA PHE A 66 -11.06 0.19 5.03
C PHE A 66 -10.34 -0.04 3.70
N PHE A 67 -9.61 -1.14 3.58
CA PHE A 67 -8.90 -1.46 2.35
C PHE A 67 -9.85 -1.63 1.16
N GLU A 68 -11.01 -2.24 1.38
CA GLU A 68 -12.04 -2.33 0.35
C GLU A 68 -12.54 -0.96 -0.09
N GLN A 69 -12.77 -0.08 0.86
CA GLN A 69 -13.28 1.28 0.60
C GLN A 69 -12.34 2.11 -0.24
N ILE A 70 -11.03 1.99 -0.02
CA ILE A 70 -10.03 2.81 -0.72
C ILE A 70 -9.53 2.20 -2.02
N GLN A 71 -9.88 0.96 -2.31
CA GLN A 71 -9.30 0.22 -3.44
C GLN A 71 -9.48 0.91 -4.78
N MET A 72 -10.64 1.50 -5.03
CA MET A 72 -10.93 2.18 -6.30
C MET A 72 -10.26 3.55 -6.40
N ALA A 73 -10.32 4.34 -5.33
CA ALA A 73 -9.79 5.70 -5.32
C ALA A 73 -8.26 5.73 -5.14
N HIS A 74 -7.72 4.78 -4.39
CA HIS A 74 -6.29 4.72 -4.05
C HIS A 74 -5.75 3.30 -4.24
N PRO A 75 -5.62 2.83 -5.49
CA PRO A 75 -5.18 1.45 -5.76
C PRO A 75 -3.68 1.23 -5.59
N ASP A 76 -2.88 2.29 -5.62
CA ASP A 76 -1.42 2.17 -5.68
C ASP A 76 -0.73 1.74 -4.39
N PRO A 77 -1.11 2.25 -3.20
CA PRO A 77 -0.43 1.84 -1.97
C PRO A 77 -0.58 0.35 -1.72
N ILE A 78 0.51 -0.27 -1.29
CA ILE A 78 0.50 -1.70 -0.94
C ILE A 78 -0.05 -1.82 0.48
N ARG A 79 -1.00 -2.71 0.69
CA ARG A 79 -1.78 -2.82 1.91
C ARG A 79 -1.34 -4.02 2.74
N ILE A 80 -0.93 -3.76 3.98
CA ILE A 80 -0.52 -4.78 4.95
C ILE A 80 -1.44 -4.68 6.16
N LEU A 81 -1.95 -5.82 6.60
CA LEU A 81 -2.86 -5.90 7.74
C LEU A 81 -2.11 -6.38 8.99
N ILE A 82 -2.40 -5.79 10.14
CA ILE A 82 -1.89 -6.25 11.42
C ILE A 82 -3.07 -6.81 12.21
N THR A 83 -3.01 -8.09 12.58
CA THR A 83 -4.16 -8.78 13.17
C THR A 83 -3.74 -9.76 14.25
N GLY A 84 -4.67 -10.08 15.14
CA GLY A 84 -4.54 -11.21 16.06
C GLY A 84 -4.96 -12.51 15.35
N TYR A 85 -4.86 -13.61 16.05
CA TYR A 85 -5.13 -14.94 15.47
C TYR A 85 -6.62 -15.22 15.19
N THR A 86 -7.51 -14.42 15.77
CA THR A 86 -8.96 -14.70 15.72
C THR A 86 -9.60 -14.45 14.37
N ASP A 87 -9.01 -13.61 13.52
CA ASP A 87 -9.59 -13.21 12.24
C ASP A 87 -8.87 -13.81 11.04
N ILE A 88 -8.15 -14.91 11.24
CA ILE A 88 -7.23 -15.46 10.23
C ILE A 88 -7.95 -15.85 8.92
N ASN A 89 -9.16 -16.44 9.00
CA ASN A 89 -9.89 -16.86 7.81
C ASN A 89 -10.33 -15.66 6.96
N ALA A 90 -10.80 -14.60 7.59
CA ALA A 90 -11.17 -13.36 6.90
C ALA A 90 -9.95 -12.72 6.22
N VAL A 91 -8.79 -12.78 6.89
CA VAL A 91 -7.54 -12.23 6.36
C VAL A 91 -7.07 -13.01 5.14
N ILE A 92 -7.07 -14.34 5.22
CA ILE A 92 -6.69 -15.20 4.09
C ILE A 92 -7.59 -14.92 2.88
N ASP A 93 -8.88 -14.79 3.12
CA ASP A 93 -9.85 -14.48 2.08
C ASP A 93 -9.55 -13.12 1.41
N ALA A 94 -9.24 -12.10 2.21
CA ALA A 94 -8.88 -10.77 1.71
C ALA A 94 -7.59 -10.79 0.88
N ILE A 95 -6.60 -11.59 1.28
CA ILE A 95 -5.36 -11.77 0.52
C ILE A 95 -5.68 -12.41 -0.83
N ASN A 96 -6.49 -13.45 -0.84
CA ASN A 96 -6.87 -14.17 -2.05
C ASN A 96 -7.65 -13.29 -3.03
N ARG A 97 -8.40 -12.31 -2.53
CA ARG A 97 -9.11 -11.34 -3.36
C ARG A 97 -8.24 -10.16 -3.82
N GLY A 98 -6.96 -10.11 -3.42
CA GLY A 98 -6.07 -9.02 -3.78
C GLY A 98 -6.28 -7.74 -3.00
N GLN A 99 -7.08 -7.76 -1.95
CA GLN A 99 -7.37 -6.59 -1.10
C GLN A 99 -6.26 -6.31 -0.10
N VAL A 100 -5.55 -7.35 0.31
CA VAL A 100 -4.43 -7.28 1.26
C VAL A 100 -3.23 -7.98 0.65
N TYR A 101 -2.07 -7.34 0.70
CA TYR A 101 -0.84 -7.92 0.18
C TYR A 101 -0.26 -8.96 1.13
N LYS A 102 -0.21 -8.61 2.41
CA LYS A 102 0.42 -9.43 3.45
C LYS A 102 -0.27 -9.15 4.77
N TYR A 103 -0.14 -10.06 5.74
CA TYR A 103 -0.57 -9.77 7.10
C TYR A 103 0.56 -10.06 8.08
N LEU A 104 0.52 -9.36 9.21
CA LEU A 104 1.39 -9.54 10.35
C LEU A 104 0.54 -9.91 11.56
N THR A 105 1.01 -10.84 12.37
CA THR A 105 0.31 -11.21 13.61
C THR A 105 0.87 -10.44 14.80
N LYS A 106 0.01 -10.08 15.73
CA LYS A 106 0.42 -9.44 16.99
C LYS A 106 0.91 -10.50 17.98
N PRO A 107 1.95 -10.22 18.77
CA PRO A 107 2.78 -9.02 18.72
C PRO A 107 3.74 -9.06 17.54
N TRP A 108 3.90 -7.92 16.87
CA TRP A 108 4.80 -7.86 15.71
C TRP A 108 6.24 -7.65 16.15
N ASN A 109 7.14 -8.12 15.33
CA ASN A 109 8.58 -8.00 15.50
C ASN A 109 9.09 -6.84 14.63
N GLU A 110 9.96 -6.00 15.16
CA GLU A 110 10.49 -4.83 14.44
C GLU A 110 11.16 -5.22 13.12
N GLU A 111 11.96 -6.28 13.12
CA GLU A 111 12.63 -6.73 11.91
C GLU A 111 11.65 -7.23 10.85
N ASP A 112 10.63 -7.95 11.26
CA ASP A 112 9.60 -8.46 10.34
C ASP A 112 8.84 -7.32 9.69
N VAL A 113 8.48 -6.30 10.46
CA VAL A 113 7.80 -5.12 9.92
C VAL A 113 8.68 -4.42 8.89
N LYS A 114 9.95 -4.23 9.19
CA LYS A 114 10.90 -3.61 8.26
C LYS A 114 11.00 -4.38 6.96
N ILE A 115 11.15 -5.70 7.05
CA ILE A 115 11.27 -6.56 5.87
C ILE A 115 10.01 -6.48 5.01
N TYR A 116 8.84 -6.57 5.64
CA TYR A 116 7.57 -6.52 4.90
C TYR A 116 7.31 -5.15 4.26
N VAL A 117 7.67 -4.07 4.96
CA VAL A 117 7.53 -2.72 4.40
C VAL A 117 8.47 -2.53 3.21
N GLU A 118 9.71 -2.96 3.32
CA GLU A 118 10.68 -2.86 2.24
C GLU A 118 10.26 -3.69 1.01
N LYS A 119 9.78 -4.91 1.24
CA LYS A 119 9.25 -5.75 0.16
C LYS A 119 8.00 -5.15 -0.47
N ALA A 120 7.12 -4.59 0.33
CA ALA A 120 5.92 -3.92 -0.17
C ALA A 120 6.29 -2.71 -1.02
N TYR A 121 7.25 -1.93 -0.60
CA TYR A 121 7.74 -0.80 -1.38
C TYR A 121 8.33 -1.27 -2.72
N GLU A 122 9.07 -2.37 -2.72
CA GLU A 122 9.61 -2.95 -3.94
C GLU A 122 8.47 -3.31 -4.91
N VAL A 123 7.40 -3.91 -4.40
CA VAL A 123 6.21 -4.22 -5.21
C VAL A 123 5.58 -2.94 -5.74
N TYR A 124 5.43 -1.92 -4.90
CA TYR A 124 4.90 -0.62 -5.32
C TYR A 124 5.73 -0.05 -6.48
N ARG A 125 7.04 0.00 -6.31
CA ARG A 125 7.97 0.55 -7.30
C ARG A 125 7.90 -0.21 -8.61
N LEU A 126 7.91 -1.55 -8.56
CA LEU A 126 7.85 -2.39 -9.74
C LEU A 126 6.53 -2.28 -10.48
N ARG A 127 5.41 -2.16 -9.75
CA ARG A 127 4.10 -1.95 -10.38
C ARG A 127 4.04 -0.61 -11.11
N LYS A 128 4.56 0.45 -10.50
CA LYS A 128 4.61 1.78 -11.12
C LYS A 128 5.49 1.77 -12.37
N GLU A 129 6.67 1.21 -12.28
CA GLU A 129 7.59 1.07 -13.40
C GLU A 129 6.97 0.27 -14.54
N ASN A 130 6.28 -0.83 -14.22
CA ASN A 130 5.62 -1.66 -15.21
C ASN A 130 4.50 -0.92 -15.95
N ILE A 131 3.71 -0.13 -15.24
CA ILE A 131 2.65 0.70 -15.85
C ILE A 131 3.29 1.72 -16.81
N GLU A 132 4.33 2.41 -16.39
CA GLU A 132 5.03 3.41 -17.21
C GLU A 132 5.62 2.79 -18.47
N LEU A 133 6.26 1.63 -18.35
CA LEU A 133 6.83 0.91 -19.50
C LEU A 133 5.74 0.43 -20.46
N THR A 134 4.64 -0.06 -19.94
CA THR A 134 3.50 -0.50 -20.73
C THR A 134 2.92 0.68 -21.53
N ASP A 135 2.74 1.82 -20.89
CA ASP A 135 2.22 3.02 -21.55
C ASP A 135 3.16 3.49 -22.67
N LYS A 136 4.47 3.47 -22.43
CA LYS A 136 5.47 3.82 -23.44
C LYS A 136 5.42 2.85 -24.61
N LEU A 137 5.27 1.57 -24.35
CA LEU A 137 5.19 0.54 -25.39
C LEU A 137 3.95 0.73 -26.25
N ILE A 138 2.81 1.01 -25.64
CA ILE A 138 1.56 1.30 -26.38
C ILE A 138 1.76 2.53 -27.28
N ASP A 139 2.37 3.58 -26.76
CA ASP A 139 2.62 4.81 -27.52
C ASP A 139 3.54 4.56 -28.72
N VAL A 140 4.63 3.82 -28.52
CA VAL A 140 5.55 3.45 -29.60
C VAL A 140 4.83 2.61 -30.66
N ASN A 141 4.01 1.63 -30.25
CA ASN A 141 3.25 0.81 -31.19
C ASN A 141 2.27 1.65 -32.04
N LYS A 142 1.61 2.62 -31.43
CA LYS A 142 0.73 3.54 -32.18
C LYS A 142 1.50 4.34 -33.22
N LYS A 143 2.68 4.81 -32.87
CA LYS A 143 3.54 5.54 -33.82
C LYS A 143 4.00 4.66 -34.97
N LEU A 144 4.38 3.41 -34.67
CA LEU A 144 4.78 2.46 -35.70
C LEU A 144 3.65 2.11 -36.65
N GLU A 145 2.43 1.92 -36.13
CA GLU A 145 1.24 1.68 -36.94
C GLU A 145 0.96 2.85 -37.86
N PHE A 146 1.06 4.06 -37.35
CA PHE A 146 0.85 5.27 -38.14
C PHE A 146 1.86 5.36 -39.30
N LEU A 147 3.15 5.11 -39.03
CA LEU A 147 4.19 5.12 -40.05
C LEU A 147 3.99 4.03 -41.10
N ALA A 148 3.56 2.84 -40.66
CA ALA A 148 3.26 1.75 -41.59
C ALA A 148 2.12 2.11 -42.55
N ARG A 149 1.06 2.74 -42.02
CA ARG A 149 -0.05 3.21 -42.83
C ARG A 149 0.39 4.28 -43.84
N GLN A 150 1.24 5.21 -43.43
CA GLN A 150 1.80 6.23 -44.30
C GLN A 150 2.55 5.62 -45.48
N ASN A 151 3.38 4.60 -45.22
CA ASN A 151 4.14 3.92 -46.26
C ASN A 151 3.26 3.14 -47.23
N LEU A 152 2.15 2.59 -46.75
CA LEU A 152 1.18 1.88 -47.61
C LEU A 152 0.42 2.80 -48.53
N LEU A 153 0.22 4.05 -48.15
CA LEU A 153 -0.52 5.03 -48.89
C LEU A 153 0.36 5.80 -49.91
N SER A 154 1.63 5.73 -49.74
CA SER A 154 2.60 6.35 -50.65
C SER A 154 3.08 5.38 -51.71
#